data_3f7a9de0971b55be773f316fcfdbbad4
#
_entry.id   3f7a9de0971b55be773f316fcfdbbad4
#
_cell.length_a   1.000
_cell.length_b   1.000
_cell.length_c   1.000
_cell.angle_alpha   90.00
_cell.angle_beta   90.00
_cell.angle_gamma   90.00
#
_symmetry.space_group_name_H-M   'P 1'
#
loop_
_entity.id
_entity.type
_entity.pdbx_description
1 polymer ?
#
loop_
_entity_poly.entity_id
_entity_poly.type
_entity_poly.pdbx_seq_one_letter_code
_entity_poly.pdbx_strand_id
1 'polypeptide(L)'
;GGYPELCARQLSENVSMRNSIREAIENGMPSVAECGGFMYLHESMTDEEGENWPMAGIITGSCHNRGKLVRFGYVNVMEQTSHFLAGKPVRAHEFHYYDSDNNGESCVAVKPVSGTSWTCIHEDDRNWWGYPHLYYPSNPAFVEHFVQAARLYHRERNAK
;
A
#
# COMPACT_ATOMS: atom_id res chain seq x y z
N GLY A 1 -5.46 -5.93 3.08
CA GLY A 1 -6.55 -6.19 2.15
C GLY A 1 -7.90 -5.93 2.78
N GLY A 2 -8.92 -6.40 2.16
CA GLY A 2 -10.32 -6.19 2.55
C GLY A 2 -11.02 -5.23 1.59
N TYR A 3 -12.23 -4.86 1.96
CA TYR A 3 -13.10 -4.01 1.15
C TYR A 3 -13.51 -2.78 1.96
N PRO A 4 -12.62 -1.79 2.14
CA PRO A 4 -12.87 -0.62 2.97
C PRO A 4 -14.01 0.25 2.42
N GLU A 5 -14.25 0.22 1.11
CA GLU A 5 -15.34 0.93 0.45
C GLU A 5 -16.73 0.53 0.98
N LEU A 6 -16.90 -0.72 1.42
CA LEU A 6 -18.16 -1.20 2.03
C LEU A 6 -18.45 -0.61 3.41
N CYS A 7 -17.45 -0.01 4.04
CA CYS A 7 -17.55 0.61 5.36
C CYS A 7 -16.82 1.97 5.42
N ALA A 8 -16.72 2.65 4.29
CA ALA A 8 -15.97 3.89 4.14
C ALA A 8 -16.42 4.96 5.16
N ARG A 9 -17.72 5.11 5.37
CA ARG A 9 -18.27 6.01 6.37
C ARG A 9 -17.81 5.68 7.78
N GLN A 10 -17.90 4.41 8.21
CA GLN A 10 -17.50 4.00 9.56
C GLN A 10 -15.99 4.20 9.78
N LEU A 11 -15.17 3.92 8.76
CA LEU A 11 -13.73 4.18 8.80
C LEU A 11 -13.44 5.67 8.90
N SER A 12 -14.17 6.49 8.16
CA SER A 12 -14.04 7.94 8.19
C SER A 12 -14.45 8.54 9.54
N GLU A 13 -15.54 8.08 10.12
CA GLU A 13 -16.07 8.55 11.42
C GLU A 13 -15.12 8.18 12.58
N ASN A 14 -14.27 7.17 12.43
CA ASN A 14 -13.27 6.79 13.43
C ASN A 14 -12.03 7.70 13.35
N VAL A 15 -12.22 8.98 13.68
CA VAL A 15 -11.19 10.02 13.62
C VAL A 15 -9.99 9.68 14.50
N SER A 16 -10.21 9.10 15.68
CA SER A 16 -9.13 8.74 16.60
C SER A 16 -8.20 7.69 16.01
N MET A 17 -8.74 6.67 15.33
CA MET A 17 -7.93 5.64 14.67
C MET A 17 -7.17 6.22 13.47
N ARG A 18 -7.83 7.02 12.63
CA ARG A 18 -7.17 7.69 11.48
C ARG A 18 -5.97 8.52 11.94
N ASN A 19 -6.16 9.34 12.97
CA ASN A 19 -5.08 10.17 13.52
C ASN A 19 -3.97 9.31 14.14
N SER A 20 -4.32 8.27 14.91
CA SER A 20 -3.33 7.38 15.52
C SER A 20 -2.44 6.67 14.49
N ILE A 21 -3.04 6.20 13.38
CA ILE A 21 -2.28 5.56 12.29
C ILE A 21 -1.39 6.58 11.59
N ARG A 22 -1.91 7.77 11.28
CA ARG A 22 -1.13 8.85 10.68
C ARG A 22 0.07 9.21 11.54
N GLU A 23 -0.16 9.53 12.80
CA GLU A 23 0.89 9.91 13.75
C GLU A 23 1.94 8.80 13.92
N ALA A 24 1.52 7.53 13.97
CA ALA A 24 2.44 6.42 14.09
C ALA A 24 3.39 6.32 12.89
N ILE A 25 2.85 6.43 11.66
CA ILE A 25 3.64 6.37 10.42
C ILE A 25 4.53 7.61 10.28
N GLU A 26 4.01 8.82 10.52
CA GLU A 26 4.77 10.07 10.49
C GLU A 26 5.92 10.09 11.53
N ASN A 27 5.73 9.40 12.67
CA ASN A 27 6.77 9.16 13.66
C ASN A 27 7.71 7.99 13.33
N GLY A 28 7.67 7.48 12.10
CA GLY A 28 8.60 6.51 11.54
C GLY A 28 8.31 5.05 11.88
N MET A 29 7.09 4.71 12.32
CA MET A 29 6.70 3.31 12.49
C MET A 29 6.66 2.61 11.14
N PRO A 30 7.41 1.52 10.94
CA PRO A 30 7.35 0.76 9.70
C PRO A 30 5.95 0.21 9.41
N SER A 31 5.54 0.28 8.16
CA SER A 31 4.21 -0.16 7.76
C SER A 31 4.17 -0.81 6.38
N VAL A 32 3.29 -1.79 6.23
CA VAL A 32 2.93 -2.41 4.96
C VAL A 32 1.43 -2.29 4.77
N ALA A 33 1.02 -1.76 3.62
CA ALA A 33 -0.39 -1.61 3.28
C ALA A 33 -0.66 -2.09 1.85
N GLU A 34 -1.47 -3.14 1.74
CA GLU A 34 -1.84 -3.75 0.46
C GLU A 34 -3.32 -3.53 0.15
N CYS A 35 -3.65 -3.21 -1.10
CA CYS A 35 -5.01 -3.09 -1.63
C CYS A 35 -5.91 -2.18 -0.75
N GLY A 36 -6.88 -2.74 -0.03
CA GLY A 36 -7.77 -1.97 0.84
C GLY A 36 -7.03 -1.19 1.95
N GLY A 37 -5.93 -1.72 2.48
CA GLY A 37 -5.07 -1.00 3.41
C GLY A 37 -4.39 0.21 2.76
N PHE A 38 -3.94 0.06 1.52
CA PHE A 38 -3.39 1.15 0.71
C PHE A 38 -4.45 2.23 0.44
N MET A 39 -5.68 1.83 0.06
CA MET A 39 -6.79 2.77 -0.14
C MET A 39 -7.07 3.60 1.13
N TYR A 40 -7.03 2.96 2.30
CA TYR A 40 -7.25 3.63 3.58
C TYR A 40 -6.17 4.67 3.95
N LEU A 41 -4.96 4.55 3.42
CA LEU A 41 -3.88 5.52 3.67
C LEU A 41 -4.02 6.83 2.89
N HIS A 42 -4.90 6.91 1.89
CA HIS A 42 -5.15 8.14 1.10
C HIS A 42 -5.84 9.24 1.92
N GLU A 43 -5.92 10.43 1.33
CA GLU A 43 -6.71 11.54 1.87
C GLU A 43 -8.19 11.19 1.93
N SER A 44 -8.69 10.50 0.91
CA SER A 44 -10.09 10.09 0.85
C SER A 44 -10.31 8.86 -0.05
N MET A 45 -11.51 8.32 0.03
CA MET A 45 -11.96 7.22 -0.81
C MET A 45 -13.45 7.36 -1.07
N THR A 46 -13.91 7.06 -2.29
CA THR A 46 -15.36 6.94 -2.56
C THR A 46 -15.89 5.60 -2.05
N ASP A 47 -17.12 5.60 -1.58
CA ASP A 47 -17.88 4.36 -1.35
C ASP A 47 -18.52 3.83 -2.64
N GLU A 48 -19.38 2.81 -2.53
CA GLU A 48 -20.08 2.22 -3.68
C GLU A 48 -21.13 3.15 -4.27
N GLU A 49 -21.69 4.08 -3.48
CA GLU A 49 -22.64 5.11 -3.89
C GLU A 49 -21.94 6.33 -4.53
N GLY A 50 -20.62 6.38 -4.47
CA GLY A 50 -19.80 7.48 -5.01
C GLY A 50 -19.61 8.65 -4.04
N GLU A 51 -20.05 8.52 -2.79
CA GLU A 51 -19.80 9.49 -1.74
C GLU A 51 -18.34 9.45 -1.30
N ASN A 52 -17.71 10.60 -1.14
CA ASN A 52 -16.29 10.70 -0.80
C ASN A 52 -16.08 10.85 0.71
N TRP A 53 -15.29 9.94 1.28
CA TRP A 53 -15.05 9.83 2.71
C TRP A 53 -13.58 10.07 3.05
N PRO A 54 -13.27 10.98 4.00
CA PRO A 54 -11.90 11.16 4.50
C PRO A 54 -11.31 9.88 5.09
N MET A 55 -10.06 9.58 4.73
CA MET A 55 -9.29 8.43 5.22
C MET A 55 -8.08 8.88 6.06
N ALA A 56 -7.05 8.08 6.19
CA ALA A 56 -5.90 8.39 7.05
C ALA A 56 -5.11 9.63 6.60
N GLY A 57 -5.12 9.97 5.30
CA GLY A 57 -4.52 11.19 4.77
C GLY A 57 -2.98 11.22 4.81
N ILE A 58 -2.35 10.08 4.61
CA ILE A 58 -0.89 9.93 4.52
C ILE A 58 -0.46 10.05 3.07
N ILE A 59 -1.20 9.44 2.15
CA ILE A 59 -0.97 9.50 0.71
C ILE A 59 -1.89 10.56 0.11
N THR A 60 -1.31 11.53 -0.59
CA THR A 60 -2.06 12.58 -1.28
C THR A 60 -2.90 11.98 -2.41
N GLY A 61 -4.13 12.46 -2.55
CA GLY A 61 -5.08 12.02 -3.56
C GLY A 61 -6.16 11.09 -2.99
N SER A 62 -6.97 10.56 -3.89
CA SER A 62 -8.16 9.79 -3.55
C SER A 62 -8.22 8.46 -4.30
N CYS A 63 -8.96 7.50 -3.73
CA CYS A 63 -9.29 6.26 -4.40
C CYS A 63 -10.75 6.27 -4.87
N HIS A 64 -10.96 5.88 -6.14
CA HIS A 64 -12.26 5.95 -6.80
C HIS A 64 -12.66 4.63 -7.44
N ASN A 65 -13.93 4.28 -7.33
CA ASN A 65 -14.50 3.17 -8.09
C ASN A 65 -14.53 3.52 -9.59
N ARG A 66 -13.91 2.68 -10.42
CA ARG A 66 -13.88 2.87 -11.88
C ARG A 66 -15.06 2.20 -12.60
N GLY A 67 -15.96 1.55 -11.88
CA GLY A 67 -17.10 0.80 -12.45
C GLY A 67 -16.69 -0.39 -13.31
N LYS A 68 -15.42 -0.71 -13.37
CA LYS A 68 -14.83 -1.83 -14.10
C LYS A 68 -13.56 -2.32 -13.43
N LEU A 69 -13.17 -3.55 -13.72
CA LEU A 69 -11.92 -4.12 -13.23
C LEU A 69 -10.73 -3.31 -13.75
N VAL A 70 -9.94 -2.74 -12.84
CA VAL A 70 -8.77 -1.91 -13.17
C VAL A 70 -7.55 -2.79 -13.43
N ARG A 71 -7.28 -3.69 -12.49
CA ARG A 71 -6.18 -4.65 -12.58
C ARG A 71 -6.64 -6.04 -12.17
N PHE A 72 -6.06 -7.05 -12.81
CA PHE A 72 -6.37 -8.45 -12.50
C PHE A 72 -5.19 -9.37 -12.81
N GLY A 73 -4.91 -10.29 -11.87
CA GLY A 73 -4.04 -11.45 -12.06
C GLY A 73 -2.61 -11.23 -11.57
N TYR A 74 -1.74 -12.16 -11.91
CA TYR A 74 -0.37 -12.20 -11.40
C TYR A 74 0.54 -11.17 -12.06
N VAL A 75 1.46 -10.66 -11.26
CA VAL A 75 2.52 -9.72 -11.66
C VAL A 75 3.82 -10.07 -10.95
N ASN A 76 4.93 -9.66 -11.55
CA ASN A 76 6.21 -9.52 -10.87
C ASN A 76 6.41 -8.04 -10.55
N VAL A 77 6.66 -7.72 -9.29
CA VAL A 77 6.93 -6.35 -8.84
C VAL A 77 8.43 -6.20 -8.61
N MET A 78 9.01 -5.17 -9.18
CA MET A 78 10.44 -4.86 -9.10
C MET A 78 10.63 -3.43 -8.61
N GLU A 79 11.52 -3.24 -7.66
CA GLU A 79 11.96 -1.91 -7.21
C GLU A 79 12.76 -1.20 -8.29
N GLN A 80 12.57 0.11 -8.41
CA GLN A 80 13.43 0.97 -9.23
C GLN A 80 14.71 1.36 -8.48
N THR A 81 14.61 1.50 -7.16
CA THR A 81 15.75 1.66 -6.24
C THR A 81 15.64 0.56 -5.18
N SER A 82 16.71 -0.17 -4.94
CA SER A 82 16.63 -1.37 -4.08
C SER A 82 16.62 -1.00 -2.59
N HIS A 83 15.52 -1.30 -1.92
CA HIS A 83 15.33 -1.20 -0.47
C HIS A 83 14.86 -2.55 0.10
N PHE A 84 13.59 -2.92 -0.16
CA PHE A 84 12.95 -4.12 0.40
C PHE A 84 13.31 -5.42 -0.32
N LEU A 85 13.49 -5.37 -1.65
CA LEU A 85 13.54 -6.57 -2.48
C LEU A 85 14.97 -7.07 -2.79
N ALA A 86 15.99 -6.34 -2.37
CA ALA A 86 17.39 -6.66 -2.62
C ALA A 86 17.71 -6.94 -4.11
N GLY A 87 17.10 -6.16 -5.01
CA GLY A 87 17.31 -6.24 -6.45
C GLY A 87 16.66 -7.46 -7.14
N LYS A 88 15.77 -8.19 -6.46
CA LYS A 88 15.04 -9.33 -7.03
C LYS A 88 13.54 -9.05 -7.04
N PRO A 89 12.77 -9.52 -8.05
CA PRO A 89 11.34 -9.32 -8.07
C PRO A 89 10.64 -10.08 -6.93
N VAL A 90 9.48 -9.56 -6.49
CA VAL A 90 8.51 -10.29 -5.69
C VAL A 90 7.28 -10.59 -6.54
N ARG A 91 6.73 -11.81 -6.44
CA ARG A 91 5.48 -12.16 -7.09
C ARG A 91 4.32 -11.58 -6.32
N ALA A 92 3.33 -11.09 -7.05
CA ALA A 92 2.13 -10.51 -6.48
C ALA A 92 0.90 -10.85 -7.31
N HIS A 93 -0.26 -10.54 -6.77
CA HIS A 93 -1.55 -10.62 -7.46
C HIS A 93 -2.30 -9.32 -7.26
N GLU A 94 -2.97 -8.83 -8.29
CA GLU A 94 -3.90 -7.71 -8.19
C GLU A 94 -5.32 -8.15 -8.57
N PHE A 95 -6.30 -7.60 -7.87
CA PHE A 95 -7.72 -7.74 -8.19
C PHE A 95 -8.47 -6.56 -7.56
N HIS A 96 -8.71 -5.49 -8.32
CA HIS A 96 -9.40 -4.32 -7.80
C HIS A 96 -10.17 -3.55 -8.86
N TYR A 97 -11.30 -2.98 -8.44
CA TYR A 97 -12.18 -2.09 -9.21
C TYR A 97 -11.93 -0.61 -8.90
N TYR A 98 -11.26 -0.34 -7.79
CA TYR A 98 -10.82 0.99 -7.40
C TYR A 98 -9.48 1.32 -8.02
N ASP A 99 -9.26 2.59 -8.28
CA ASP A 99 -7.96 3.11 -8.71
C ASP A 99 -7.62 4.33 -7.86
N SER A 100 -6.33 4.62 -7.75
CA SER A 100 -5.84 5.77 -7.03
C SER A 100 -5.42 6.87 -8.00
N ASP A 101 -5.57 8.14 -7.59
CA ASP A 101 -4.94 9.28 -8.25
C ASP A 101 -3.42 9.28 -8.06
N ASN A 102 -2.91 8.48 -7.11
CA ASN A 102 -1.50 8.38 -6.75
C ASN A 102 -1.13 6.94 -6.38
N ASN A 103 -0.80 6.14 -7.37
CA ASN A 103 -0.43 4.72 -7.21
C ASN A 103 1.02 4.50 -6.75
N GLY A 104 1.83 5.57 -6.63
CA GLY A 104 3.26 5.49 -6.36
C GLY A 104 4.07 5.15 -7.61
N GLU A 105 5.38 5.38 -7.51
CA GLU A 105 6.32 5.22 -8.61
C GLU A 105 7.58 4.43 -8.21
N SER A 106 7.67 3.92 -6.98
CA SER A 106 8.88 3.26 -6.48
C SER A 106 9.14 1.91 -7.15
N CYS A 107 8.11 1.26 -7.66
CA CYS A 107 8.20 -0.05 -8.28
C CYS A 107 7.54 -0.10 -9.66
N VAL A 108 7.91 -1.12 -10.42
CA VAL A 108 7.26 -1.50 -11.68
C VAL A 108 6.65 -2.89 -11.53
N ALA A 109 5.33 -3.00 -11.74
CA ALA A 109 4.63 -4.26 -11.87
C ALA A 109 4.63 -4.71 -13.34
N VAL A 110 4.98 -5.95 -13.60
CA VAL A 110 5.07 -6.53 -14.94
C VAL A 110 4.26 -7.81 -15.03
N LYS A 111 3.37 -7.90 -15.99
CA LYS A 111 2.64 -9.13 -16.33
C LYS A 111 3.61 -10.19 -16.87
N PRO A 112 3.66 -11.41 -16.29
CA PRO A 112 4.66 -12.40 -16.69
C PRO A 112 4.48 -12.95 -18.11
N VAL A 113 3.26 -12.90 -18.66
CA VAL A 113 2.95 -13.44 -20.00
C VAL A 113 2.93 -12.36 -21.07
N SER A 114 2.18 -11.26 -20.83
CA SER A 114 2.02 -10.20 -21.83
C SER A 114 3.14 -9.16 -21.84
N GLY A 115 3.91 -9.06 -20.76
CA GLY A 115 4.90 -7.99 -20.59
C GLY A 115 4.32 -6.61 -20.31
N THR A 116 2.99 -6.49 -20.23
CA THR A 116 2.35 -5.22 -19.86
C THR A 116 2.83 -4.77 -18.50
N SER A 117 3.18 -3.50 -18.36
CA SER A 117 3.76 -2.96 -17.13
C SER A 117 3.16 -1.62 -16.74
N TRP A 118 3.28 -1.27 -15.47
CA TRP A 118 2.90 0.03 -14.91
C TRP A 118 3.70 0.32 -13.65
N THR A 119 3.86 1.61 -13.34
CA THR A 119 4.43 2.03 -12.05
C THR A 119 3.44 1.84 -10.92
N CYS A 120 3.95 1.54 -9.76
CA CYS A 120 3.16 1.30 -8.54
C CYS A 120 4.05 1.40 -7.31
N ILE A 121 3.43 1.32 -6.14
CA ILE A 121 4.04 1.28 -4.81
C ILE A 121 4.66 2.63 -4.41
N HIS A 122 4.25 3.08 -3.24
CA HIS A 122 5.01 4.03 -2.43
C HIS A 122 5.93 3.22 -1.51
N GLU A 123 7.21 3.49 -1.60
CA GLU A 123 8.23 2.78 -0.84
C GLU A 123 9.28 3.75 -0.33
N ASP A 124 9.71 3.53 0.90
CA ASP A 124 10.90 4.09 1.51
C ASP A 124 11.59 3.02 2.38
N ASP A 125 12.56 3.37 3.20
CA ASP A 125 13.28 2.42 4.06
C ASP A 125 12.42 1.68 5.10
N ARG A 126 11.17 2.12 5.32
CA ARG A 126 10.29 1.62 6.39
C ARG A 126 8.91 1.22 5.92
N ASN A 127 8.48 1.73 4.77
CA ASN A 127 7.10 1.67 4.30
C ASN A 127 7.00 1.02 2.93
N TRP A 128 5.91 0.26 2.73
CA TRP A 128 5.55 -0.34 1.46
C TRP A 128 4.03 -0.30 1.28
N TRP A 129 3.52 0.51 0.36
CA TRP A 129 2.09 0.72 0.17
C TRP A 129 1.70 0.65 -1.30
N GLY A 130 0.71 -0.17 -1.64
CA GLY A 130 0.16 -0.25 -3.00
C GLY A 130 -0.93 -1.29 -3.17
N TYR A 131 -1.45 -1.41 -4.39
CA TYR A 131 -2.48 -2.41 -4.69
C TYR A 131 -2.00 -3.86 -4.71
N PRO A 132 -0.78 -4.19 -5.19
CA PRO A 132 -0.35 -5.58 -5.29
C PRO A 132 -0.37 -6.32 -3.95
N HIS A 133 -0.98 -7.50 -3.92
CA HIS A 133 -0.90 -8.45 -2.82
C HIS A 133 0.34 -9.33 -3.01
N LEU A 134 1.31 -9.21 -2.12
CA LEU A 134 2.59 -9.88 -2.26
C LEU A 134 2.53 -11.35 -1.85
N TYR A 135 3.14 -12.21 -2.66
CA TYR A 135 3.48 -13.56 -2.26
C TYR A 135 4.87 -13.57 -1.60
N TYR A 136 4.93 -13.25 -0.31
CA TYR A 136 6.15 -13.07 0.47
C TYR A 136 7.20 -14.21 0.32
N PRO A 137 6.80 -15.51 0.23
CA PRO A 137 7.77 -16.58 0.04
C PRO A 137 8.55 -16.49 -1.29
N SER A 138 8.08 -15.71 -2.26
CA SER A 138 8.81 -15.55 -3.53
C SER A 138 10.04 -14.65 -3.43
N ASN A 139 10.11 -13.81 -2.40
CA ASN A 139 11.27 -12.98 -2.08
C ASN A 139 11.35 -12.75 -0.55
N PRO A 140 12.04 -13.63 0.19
CA PRO A 140 12.16 -13.51 1.64
C PRO A 140 12.85 -12.24 2.13
N ALA A 141 13.66 -11.59 1.28
CA ALA A 141 14.34 -10.33 1.64
C ALA A 141 13.35 -9.23 2.06
N PHE A 142 12.13 -9.22 1.48
CA PHE A 142 11.07 -8.30 1.87
C PHE A 142 10.75 -8.41 3.37
N VAL A 143 10.49 -9.62 3.84
CA VAL A 143 10.14 -9.87 5.26
C VAL A 143 11.33 -9.58 6.17
N GLU A 144 12.54 -9.96 5.75
CA GLU A 144 13.77 -9.69 6.50
C GLU A 144 13.99 -8.19 6.69
N HIS A 145 13.84 -7.41 5.62
CA HIS A 145 13.96 -5.94 5.66
C HIS A 145 12.90 -5.33 6.61
N PHE A 146 11.63 -5.69 6.44
CA PHE A 146 10.56 -5.18 7.30
C PHE A 146 10.78 -5.47 8.77
N VAL A 147 11.20 -6.69 9.12
CA VAL A 147 11.53 -7.08 10.50
C VAL A 147 12.72 -6.28 11.03
N GLN A 148 13.73 -6.02 10.20
CA GLN A 148 14.88 -5.19 10.59
C GLN A 148 14.45 -3.74 10.86
N ALA A 149 13.64 -3.14 10.00
CA ALA A 149 13.09 -1.80 10.18
C ALA A 149 12.26 -1.71 11.48
N ALA A 150 11.43 -2.71 11.76
CA ALA A 150 10.64 -2.77 13.00
C ALA A 150 11.53 -2.87 14.26
N ARG A 151 12.62 -3.66 14.22
CA ARG A 151 13.59 -3.75 15.32
C ARG A 151 14.33 -2.44 15.53
N LEU A 152 14.70 -1.75 14.46
CA LEU A 152 15.36 -0.46 14.54
C LEU A 152 14.44 0.57 15.20
N TYR A 153 13.22 0.69 14.71
CA TYR A 153 12.20 1.58 15.29
C TYR A 153 11.95 1.33 16.79
N HIS A 154 11.86 0.06 17.19
CA HIS A 154 11.72 -0.31 18.60
C HIS A 154 12.89 0.18 19.45
N ARG A 155 14.13 0.06 18.97
CA ARG A 155 15.33 0.54 19.66
C ARG A 155 15.34 2.06 19.77
N GLU A 156 15.00 2.77 18.69
CA GLU A 156 14.94 4.23 18.66
C GLU A 156 13.92 4.80 19.66
N ARG A 157 12.77 4.14 19.81
CA ARG A 157 11.75 4.53 20.79
C ARG A 157 12.17 4.33 22.24
N ASN A 158 12.93 3.28 22.52
CA ASN A 158 13.38 2.96 23.89
C ASN A 158 14.65 3.71 24.30
N ALA A 159 15.29 4.42 23.38
CA ALA A 159 16.46 5.26 23.64
C ALA A 159 16.11 6.74 23.96
N LYS A 160 14.83 7.10 23.83
CA LYS A 160 14.27 8.41 24.20
C LYS A 160 13.62 8.35 25.57
#